data_142b3e5988997486faef0332f4c63a40
#
_entry.id   142b3e5988997486faef0332f4c63a40
#
_cell.length_a   1.000
_cell.length_b   1.000
_cell.length_c   1.000
_cell.angle_alpha   90.00
_cell.angle_beta   90.00
_cell.angle_gamma   90.00
#
_symmetry.space_group_name_H-M   'P 1'
#
loop_
_entity.id
_entity.type
_entity.pdbx_description
1 polymer ?
#
loop_
_entity_poly.entity_id
_entity_poly.type
_entity_poly.pdbx_seq_one_letter_code
_entity_poly.pdbx_strand_id
1 'polypeptide(L)'
;NIYGFVRFADEIVDTFHDYNKEKLMAHFERDYYFAIEEGISLNPILNSFQQTVKKYNIPDHMVQAFLKSMKADLNKTEYNTKAEYDEYIYGSADVVGLMCLKVFVNGDDEMYNKLKDAAMRLGSAFQKVNFLRDLKDDFELLSRSYFPNIDLGKLDQASKQLIIDEIEA
;
A
#
# COMPACT_ATOMS: atom_id res chain seq x y z
N ASN A 1 -9.33 -2.85 -11.68
CA ASN A 1 -9.38 -4.05 -10.84
C ASN A 1 -8.40 -3.92 -9.65
N ILE A 2 -7.08 -3.67 -9.89
CA ILE A 2 -6.09 -3.44 -8.81
C ILE A 2 -6.51 -2.27 -7.92
N TYR A 3 -6.84 -1.12 -8.52
CA TYR A 3 -7.31 0.05 -7.77
C TYR A 3 -8.51 -0.27 -6.85
N GLY A 4 -9.49 -1.02 -7.33
CA GLY A 4 -10.65 -1.39 -6.52
C GLY A 4 -10.27 -2.23 -5.30
N PHE A 5 -9.34 -3.18 -5.45
CA PHE A 5 -8.83 -4.01 -4.37
C PHE A 5 -8.06 -3.17 -3.33
N VAL A 6 -7.11 -2.37 -3.81
CA VAL A 6 -6.28 -1.49 -2.96
C VAL A 6 -7.16 -0.49 -2.21
N ARG A 7 -8.04 0.23 -2.93
CA ARG A 7 -8.91 1.24 -2.33
C ARG A 7 -9.89 0.66 -1.31
N PHE A 8 -10.42 -0.54 -1.54
CA PHE A 8 -11.35 -1.15 -0.60
C PHE A 8 -10.67 -1.60 0.70
N ALA A 9 -9.44 -2.11 0.62
CA ALA A 9 -8.63 -2.40 1.80
C ALA A 9 -8.30 -1.12 2.59
N ASP A 10 -7.92 -0.05 1.90
CA ASP A 10 -7.66 1.28 2.44
C ASP A 10 -8.89 1.85 3.17
N GLU A 11 -10.10 1.78 2.56
CA GLU A 11 -11.35 2.19 3.23
C GLU A 11 -11.62 1.44 4.53
N ILE A 12 -11.30 0.14 4.60
CA ILE A 12 -11.47 -0.63 5.84
C ILE A 12 -10.63 -0.03 6.97
N VAL A 13 -9.38 0.34 6.69
CA VAL A 13 -8.45 0.82 7.73
C VAL A 13 -8.63 2.30 8.04
N ASP A 14 -9.06 3.11 7.10
CA ASP A 14 -9.13 4.57 7.30
C ASP A 14 -10.53 5.08 7.63
N THR A 15 -11.59 4.44 7.11
CA THR A 15 -12.93 5.04 7.14
C THR A 15 -13.90 4.36 8.10
N PHE A 16 -13.82 3.07 8.32
CA PHE A 16 -14.85 2.30 9.05
C PHE A 16 -14.67 2.36 10.58
N HIS A 17 -14.64 3.58 11.14
CA HIS A 17 -14.35 3.80 12.57
C HIS A 17 -15.37 3.19 13.53
N ASP A 18 -16.64 3.07 13.12
CA ASP A 18 -17.73 2.51 13.94
C ASP A 18 -17.76 0.96 13.93
N TYR A 19 -16.82 0.32 13.22
CA TYR A 19 -16.80 -1.12 13.03
C TYR A 19 -15.50 -1.75 13.52
N ASN A 20 -15.53 -3.07 13.74
CA ASN A 20 -14.32 -3.82 14.05
C ASN A 20 -13.47 -4.01 12.77
N LYS A 21 -12.56 -3.07 12.52
CA LYS A 21 -11.70 -3.03 11.35
C LYS A 21 -10.81 -4.28 11.22
N GLU A 22 -10.31 -4.82 12.34
CA GLU A 22 -9.50 -6.05 12.34
C GLU A 22 -10.28 -7.24 11.80
N LYS A 23 -11.55 -7.40 12.27
CA LYS A 23 -12.43 -8.44 11.73
C LYS A 23 -12.75 -8.23 10.26
N LEU A 24 -13.01 -6.99 9.85
CA LEU A 24 -13.31 -6.67 8.45
C LEU A 24 -12.11 -6.96 7.55
N MET A 25 -10.90 -6.60 7.97
CA MET A 25 -9.67 -6.88 7.22
C MET A 25 -9.40 -8.38 7.14
N ALA A 26 -9.60 -9.13 8.24
CA ALA A 26 -9.45 -10.58 8.25
C ALA A 26 -10.47 -11.27 7.32
N HIS A 27 -11.71 -10.78 7.26
CA HIS A 27 -12.72 -11.27 6.32
C HIS A 27 -12.35 -10.95 4.87
N PHE A 28 -11.87 -9.73 4.60
CA PHE A 28 -11.45 -9.31 3.27
C PHE A 28 -10.31 -10.18 2.73
N GLU A 29 -9.29 -10.43 3.57
CA GLU A 29 -8.17 -11.29 3.24
C GLU A 29 -8.62 -12.74 2.99
N ARG A 30 -9.43 -13.31 3.88
CA ARG A 30 -9.99 -14.67 3.71
C ARG A 30 -10.79 -14.79 2.42
N ASP A 31 -11.64 -13.81 2.13
CA ASP A 31 -12.51 -13.81 0.95
C ASP A 31 -11.69 -13.61 -0.33
N TYR A 32 -10.54 -12.92 -0.27
CA TYR A 32 -9.56 -12.86 -1.36
C TYR A 32 -8.97 -14.24 -1.64
N TYR A 33 -8.46 -14.95 -0.62
CA TYR A 33 -7.88 -16.28 -0.84
C TYR A 33 -8.94 -17.28 -1.31
N PHE A 34 -10.14 -17.22 -0.78
CA PHE A 34 -11.27 -18.01 -1.29
C PHE A 34 -11.51 -17.72 -2.79
N ALA A 35 -11.50 -16.45 -3.20
CA ALA A 35 -11.67 -16.08 -4.60
C ALA A 35 -10.55 -16.61 -5.51
N ILE A 36 -9.31 -16.66 -5.02
CA ILE A 36 -8.17 -17.24 -5.74
C ILE A 36 -8.34 -18.76 -5.90
N GLU A 37 -8.74 -19.46 -4.85
CA GLU A 37 -8.91 -20.91 -4.84
C GLU A 37 -10.07 -21.33 -5.74
N GLU A 38 -11.26 -20.78 -5.51
CA GLU A 38 -12.49 -21.15 -6.26
C GLU A 38 -12.59 -20.52 -7.65
N GLY A 39 -11.81 -19.47 -7.93
CA GLY A 39 -11.87 -18.74 -9.21
C GLY A 39 -13.07 -17.81 -9.36
N ILE A 40 -13.83 -17.61 -8.30
CA ILE A 40 -15.02 -16.75 -8.25
C ILE A 40 -15.17 -16.12 -6.87
N SER A 41 -15.77 -14.93 -6.82
CA SER A 41 -16.19 -14.30 -5.58
C SER A 41 -17.54 -13.62 -5.75
N LEU A 42 -18.38 -13.63 -4.69
CA LEU A 42 -19.61 -12.85 -4.64
C LEU A 42 -19.34 -11.35 -4.42
N ASN A 43 -18.14 -10.99 -3.95
CA ASN A 43 -17.68 -9.62 -3.92
C ASN A 43 -17.14 -9.22 -5.32
N PRO A 44 -17.77 -8.26 -6.03
CA PRO A 44 -17.39 -7.91 -7.39
C PRO A 44 -15.97 -7.36 -7.51
N ILE A 45 -15.46 -6.69 -6.46
CA ILE A 45 -14.09 -6.18 -6.40
C ILE A 45 -13.10 -7.35 -6.35
N LEU A 46 -13.30 -8.28 -5.43
CA LEU A 46 -12.46 -9.47 -5.28
C LEU A 46 -12.55 -10.37 -6.51
N ASN A 47 -13.75 -10.51 -7.09
CA ASN A 47 -13.94 -11.28 -8.33
C ASN A 47 -13.14 -10.68 -9.49
N SER A 48 -13.18 -9.37 -9.68
CA SER A 48 -12.42 -8.68 -10.72
C SER A 48 -10.91 -8.74 -10.46
N PHE A 49 -10.51 -8.63 -9.20
CA PHE A 49 -9.09 -8.66 -8.83
C PHE A 49 -8.48 -10.05 -9.01
N GLN A 50 -9.15 -11.13 -8.53
CA GLN A 50 -8.65 -12.49 -8.71
C GLN A 50 -8.47 -12.87 -10.20
N GLN A 51 -9.39 -12.42 -11.07
CA GLN A 51 -9.25 -12.61 -12.51
C GLN A 51 -8.00 -11.89 -13.06
N THR A 52 -7.72 -10.69 -12.55
CA THR A 52 -6.53 -9.91 -12.91
C THR A 52 -5.26 -10.61 -12.43
N VAL A 53 -5.25 -11.08 -11.19
CA VAL A 53 -4.13 -11.84 -10.60
C VAL A 53 -3.80 -13.07 -11.46
N LYS A 54 -4.82 -13.87 -11.80
CA LYS A 54 -4.64 -15.07 -12.63
C LYS A 54 -4.21 -14.74 -14.05
N LYS A 55 -4.84 -13.75 -14.69
CA LYS A 55 -4.56 -13.37 -16.08
C LYS A 55 -3.13 -12.87 -16.29
N TYR A 56 -2.61 -12.08 -15.35
CA TYR A 56 -1.30 -11.43 -15.49
C TYR A 56 -0.22 -12.05 -14.61
N ASN A 57 -0.48 -13.22 -14.02
CA ASN A 57 0.45 -13.95 -13.15
C ASN A 57 1.04 -13.03 -12.06
N ILE A 58 0.18 -12.27 -11.38
CA ILE A 58 0.60 -11.41 -10.26
C ILE A 58 1.03 -12.33 -9.10
N PRO A 59 2.28 -12.26 -8.65
CA PRO A 59 2.78 -13.12 -7.57
C PRO A 59 2.08 -12.84 -6.25
N ASP A 60 1.70 -13.90 -5.52
CA ASP A 60 0.97 -13.79 -4.26
C ASP A 60 1.73 -12.99 -3.19
N HIS A 61 3.07 -13.07 -3.16
CA HIS A 61 3.88 -12.30 -2.21
C HIS A 61 3.67 -10.78 -2.31
N MET A 62 3.28 -10.24 -3.48
CA MET A 62 2.96 -8.82 -3.65
C MET A 62 1.65 -8.48 -2.94
N VAL A 63 0.64 -9.35 -3.07
CA VAL A 63 -0.65 -9.16 -2.41
C VAL A 63 -0.50 -9.35 -0.90
N GLN A 64 0.29 -10.32 -0.46
CA GLN A 64 0.61 -10.53 0.95
C GLN A 64 1.31 -9.31 1.57
N ALA A 65 2.30 -8.73 0.87
CA ALA A 65 3.00 -7.54 1.34
C ALA A 65 2.05 -6.34 1.48
N PHE A 66 1.16 -6.14 0.50
CA PHE A 66 0.13 -5.11 0.57
C PHE A 66 -0.83 -5.33 1.76
N LEU A 67 -1.39 -6.53 1.91
CA LEU A 67 -2.30 -6.84 3.02
C LEU A 67 -1.61 -6.72 4.39
N LYS A 68 -0.30 -7.05 4.47
CA LYS A 68 0.51 -6.86 5.68
C LYS A 68 0.61 -5.38 6.06
N SER A 69 0.85 -4.48 5.09
CA SER A 69 0.91 -3.04 5.33
C SER A 69 -0.45 -2.49 5.76
N MET A 70 -1.55 -2.90 5.13
CA MET A 70 -2.90 -2.51 5.55
C MET A 70 -3.24 -2.98 6.98
N LYS A 71 -2.83 -4.19 7.34
CA LYS A 71 -3.00 -4.68 8.73
C LYS A 71 -2.14 -3.91 9.74
N ALA A 72 -0.96 -3.45 9.33
CA ALA A 72 -0.13 -2.61 10.20
C ALA A 72 -0.82 -1.29 10.52
N ASP A 73 -1.53 -0.67 9.57
CA ASP A 73 -2.26 0.59 9.77
C ASP A 73 -3.42 0.50 10.79
N LEU A 74 -3.85 -0.72 11.15
CA LEU A 74 -4.87 -0.90 12.20
C LEU A 74 -4.34 -0.59 13.60
N ASN A 75 -3.04 -0.82 13.86
CA ASN A 75 -2.47 -0.80 15.20
C ASN A 75 -1.18 0.03 15.31
N LYS A 76 -0.52 0.32 14.19
CA LYS A 76 0.77 1.02 14.16
C LYS A 76 0.56 2.48 13.78
N THR A 77 1.03 3.36 14.65
CA THR A 77 0.90 4.82 14.48
C THR A 77 2.24 5.51 14.17
N GLU A 78 3.36 4.82 14.40
CA GLU A 78 4.69 5.39 14.23
C GLU A 78 5.65 4.39 13.57
N TYR A 79 6.52 4.92 12.72
CA TYR A 79 7.60 4.18 12.05
C TYR A 79 8.93 4.76 12.56
N ASN A 80 9.54 4.08 13.54
CA ASN A 80 10.68 4.61 14.28
C ASN A 80 12.03 4.31 13.61
N THR A 81 12.06 3.36 12.67
CA THR A 81 13.29 3.00 11.98
C THR A 81 13.09 3.09 10.47
N LYS A 82 14.20 3.36 9.75
CA LYS A 82 14.17 3.34 8.29
C LYS A 82 13.71 1.98 7.73
N ALA A 83 14.11 0.88 8.34
CA ALA A 83 13.70 -0.45 7.92
C ALA A 83 12.18 -0.67 8.00
N GLU A 84 11.53 -0.21 9.06
CA GLU A 84 10.07 -0.27 9.21
C GLU A 84 9.35 0.63 8.20
N TYR A 85 9.89 1.81 7.96
CA TYR A 85 9.40 2.75 6.97
C TYR A 85 9.51 2.18 5.54
N ASP A 86 10.68 1.66 5.18
CA ASP A 86 10.93 1.07 3.87
C ASP A 86 10.02 -0.17 3.65
N GLU A 87 9.83 -1.02 4.67
CA GLU A 87 8.93 -2.17 4.62
C GLU A 87 7.47 -1.73 4.38
N TYR A 88 7.05 -0.66 5.05
CA TYR A 88 5.71 -0.11 4.88
C TYR A 88 5.50 0.46 3.47
N ILE A 89 6.43 1.26 2.96
CA ILE A 89 6.36 1.80 1.59
C ILE A 89 6.35 0.67 0.57
N TYR A 90 7.22 -0.33 0.74
CA TYR A 90 7.22 -1.50 -0.14
C TYR A 90 5.85 -2.15 -0.23
N GLY A 91 5.20 -2.42 0.91
CA GLY A 91 3.90 -3.07 0.93
C GLY A 91 2.74 -2.15 0.50
N SER A 92 2.73 -0.88 0.90
CA SER A 92 1.62 0.03 0.59
C SER A 92 1.68 0.63 -0.82
N ALA A 93 2.87 0.73 -1.43
CA ALA A 93 3.06 1.43 -2.70
C ALA A 93 3.85 0.65 -3.76
N ASP A 94 5.05 0.16 -3.44
CA ASP A 94 5.93 -0.45 -4.45
C ASP A 94 5.30 -1.68 -5.08
N VAL A 95 4.73 -2.59 -4.27
CA VAL A 95 4.05 -3.78 -4.80
C VAL A 95 2.80 -3.44 -5.60
N VAL A 96 2.13 -2.33 -5.29
CA VAL A 96 1.00 -1.84 -6.11
C VAL A 96 1.50 -1.40 -7.48
N GLY A 97 2.61 -0.67 -7.53
CA GLY A 97 3.30 -0.32 -8.77
C GLY A 97 3.71 -1.55 -9.58
N LEU A 98 4.28 -2.56 -8.91
CA LEU A 98 4.67 -3.84 -9.54
C LEU A 98 3.48 -4.64 -10.07
N MET A 99 2.37 -4.70 -9.33
CA MET A 99 1.12 -5.32 -9.81
C MET A 99 0.57 -4.61 -11.04
N CYS A 100 0.58 -3.28 -11.05
CA CYS A 100 0.19 -2.49 -12.22
C CYS A 100 1.13 -2.73 -13.39
N LEU A 101 2.44 -2.80 -13.15
CA LEU A 101 3.42 -3.09 -14.19
C LEU A 101 3.16 -4.46 -14.85
N LYS A 102 2.82 -5.52 -14.09
CA LYS A 102 2.44 -6.82 -14.65
C LYS A 102 1.30 -6.71 -15.66
N VAL A 103 0.33 -5.85 -15.39
CA VAL A 103 -0.78 -5.59 -16.30
C VAL A 103 -0.33 -4.83 -17.55
N PHE A 104 0.49 -3.80 -17.38
CA PHE A 104 0.93 -2.94 -18.48
C PHE A 104 1.83 -3.66 -19.47
N VAL A 105 2.72 -4.52 -18.99
CA VAL A 105 3.59 -5.30 -19.87
C VAL A 105 2.91 -6.55 -20.46
N ASN A 106 1.68 -6.87 -20.02
CA ASN A 106 0.83 -7.93 -20.57
C ASN A 106 1.54 -9.30 -20.74
N GLY A 107 2.33 -9.70 -19.73
CA GLY A 107 3.05 -10.98 -19.70
C GLY A 107 4.44 -10.96 -20.33
N ASP A 108 4.95 -9.80 -20.73
CA ASP A 108 6.34 -9.64 -21.17
C ASP A 108 7.27 -9.57 -19.95
N ASP A 109 7.89 -10.72 -19.61
CA ASP A 109 8.79 -10.83 -18.46
C ASP A 109 10.12 -10.08 -18.67
N GLU A 110 10.60 -9.93 -19.90
CA GLU A 110 11.81 -9.15 -20.19
C GLU A 110 11.55 -7.66 -19.90
N MET A 111 10.46 -7.13 -20.42
CA MET A 111 10.04 -5.75 -20.16
C MET A 111 9.73 -5.52 -18.68
N TYR A 112 9.07 -6.48 -18.01
CA TYR A 112 8.84 -6.41 -16.57
C TYR A 112 10.14 -6.28 -15.79
N ASN A 113 11.11 -7.16 -16.04
CA ASN A 113 12.41 -7.15 -15.35
C ASN A 113 13.20 -5.87 -15.60
N LYS A 114 13.07 -5.29 -16.80
CA LYS A 114 13.71 -4.02 -17.16
C LYS A 114 13.10 -2.83 -16.42
N LEU A 115 11.79 -2.85 -16.15
CA LEU A 115 11.05 -1.69 -15.64
C LEU A 115 10.73 -1.77 -14.14
N LYS A 116 10.87 -2.95 -13.50
CA LYS A 116 10.42 -3.17 -12.11
C LYS A 116 11.02 -2.17 -11.11
N ASP A 117 12.32 -1.87 -11.23
CA ASP A 117 12.99 -0.95 -10.30
C ASP A 117 12.50 0.50 -10.49
N ALA A 118 12.17 0.90 -11.71
CA ALA A 118 11.59 2.21 -11.99
C ALA A 118 10.13 2.28 -11.49
N ALA A 119 9.36 1.19 -11.62
CA ALA A 119 7.99 1.12 -11.11
C ALA A 119 7.95 1.17 -9.59
N MET A 120 8.87 0.52 -8.90
CA MET A 120 9.01 0.61 -7.43
C MET A 120 9.34 2.04 -7.00
N ARG A 121 10.37 2.66 -7.60
CA ARG A 121 10.72 4.06 -7.29
C ARG A 121 9.56 5.01 -7.52
N LEU A 122 8.79 4.82 -8.59
CA LEU A 122 7.59 5.62 -8.83
C LEU A 122 6.53 5.42 -7.75
N GLY A 123 6.29 4.17 -7.33
CA GLY A 123 5.40 3.84 -6.23
C GLY A 123 5.82 4.53 -4.93
N SER A 124 7.09 4.37 -4.54
CA SER A 124 7.69 5.02 -3.37
C SER A 124 7.54 6.55 -3.43
N ALA A 125 7.86 7.17 -4.56
CA ALA A 125 7.75 8.62 -4.71
C ALA A 125 6.31 9.11 -4.53
N PHE A 126 5.33 8.44 -5.14
CA PHE A 126 3.92 8.77 -4.96
C PHE A 126 3.48 8.62 -3.50
N GLN A 127 3.91 7.57 -2.81
CA GLN A 127 3.56 7.36 -1.41
C GLN A 127 4.16 8.42 -0.48
N LYS A 128 5.42 8.77 -0.69
CA LYS A 128 6.07 9.86 0.05
C LYS A 128 5.36 11.21 -0.16
N VAL A 129 4.93 11.49 -1.38
CA VAL A 129 4.12 12.69 -1.70
C VAL A 129 2.74 12.62 -1.03
N ASN A 130 2.10 11.44 -0.97
CA ASN A 130 0.83 11.26 -0.25
C ASN A 130 1.03 11.57 1.24
N PHE A 131 2.06 11.05 1.89
CA PHE A 131 2.38 11.37 3.28
C PHE A 131 2.57 12.87 3.52
N LEU A 132 3.19 13.57 2.58
CA LEU A 132 3.37 15.02 2.68
C LEU A 132 2.04 15.76 2.50
N ARG A 133 1.21 15.34 1.55
CA ARG A 133 -0.12 15.93 1.30
C ARG A 133 -1.06 15.77 2.49
N ASP A 134 -1.07 14.56 3.07
CA ASP A 134 -2.02 14.16 4.09
C ASP A 134 -1.46 14.36 5.51
N LEU A 135 -0.24 14.92 5.64
CA LEU A 135 0.52 15.08 6.88
C LEU A 135 -0.31 15.65 8.04
N LYS A 136 -1.14 16.65 7.76
CA LYS A 136 -1.98 17.30 8.76
C LYS A 136 -3.08 16.38 9.26
N ASP A 137 -3.78 15.74 8.34
CA ASP A 137 -4.93 14.87 8.66
C ASP A 137 -4.44 13.57 9.32
N ASP A 138 -3.32 13.01 8.86
CA ASP A 138 -2.67 11.85 9.49
C ASP A 138 -2.24 12.16 10.93
N PHE A 139 -1.65 13.32 11.17
CA PHE A 139 -1.21 13.71 12.50
C PHE A 139 -2.37 14.09 13.43
N GLU A 140 -3.30 14.94 12.98
CA GLU A 140 -4.37 15.48 13.81
C GLU A 140 -5.53 14.48 14.04
N LEU A 141 -5.90 13.69 13.01
CA LEU A 141 -7.06 12.80 13.07
C LEU A 141 -6.69 11.34 13.36
N LEU A 142 -5.59 10.85 12.80
CA LEU A 142 -5.21 9.45 12.90
C LEU A 142 -4.06 9.22 13.89
N SER A 143 -3.44 10.29 14.42
CA SER A 143 -2.25 10.23 15.28
C SER A 143 -1.11 9.41 14.68
N ARG A 144 -0.95 9.49 13.35
CA ARG A 144 0.07 8.75 12.59
C ARG A 144 1.23 9.66 12.19
N SER A 145 2.45 9.13 12.27
CA SER A 145 3.67 9.74 11.76
C SER A 145 4.45 8.73 10.94
N TYR A 146 4.63 9.03 9.66
CA TYR A 146 5.34 8.15 8.73
C TYR A 146 6.82 8.48 8.60
N PHE A 147 7.22 9.76 8.76
CA PHE A 147 8.62 10.15 8.61
C PHE A 147 9.43 9.83 9.85
N PRO A 148 10.44 8.92 9.79
CA PRO A 148 11.27 8.59 10.93
C PRO A 148 12.06 9.82 11.42
N ASN A 149 12.16 9.97 12.73
CA ASN A 149 12.95 11.04 13.38
C ASN A 149 12.47 12.48 13.11
N ILE A 150 11.25 12.68 12.63
CA ILE A 150 10.66 14.00 12.43
C ILE A 150 9.55 14.24 13.46
N ASP A 151 9.71 15.26 14.29
CA ASP A 151 8.67 15.74 15.20
C ASP A 151 7.70 16.65 14.43
N LEU A 152 6.56 16.09 14.03
CA LEU A 152 5.53 16.83 13.28
C LEU A 152 4.92 17.98 14.10
N GLY A 153 5.00 17.93 15.43
CA GLY A 153 4.56 19.03 16.30
C GLY A 153 5.51 20.25 16.25
N LYS A 154 6.70 20.11 15.65
CA LYS A 154 7.73 21.14 15.56
C LYS A 154 8.37 21.20 14.19
N LEU A 155 7.56 21.29 13.14
CA LEU A 155 8.03 21.39 11.77
C LEU A 155 8.79 22.71 11.53
N ASP A 156 10.10 22.66 11.68
CA ASP A 156 11.03 23.74 11.33
C ASP A 156 11.57 23.57 9.89
N GLN A 157 12.41 24.49 9.46
CA GLN A 157 12.99 24.47 8.12
C GLN A 157 13.92 23.26 7.89
N ALA A 158 14.59 22.78 8.94
CA ALA A 158 15.46 21.62 8.84
C ALA A 158 14.66 20.33 8.66
N SER A 159 13.57 20.17 9.42
CA SER A 159 12.63 19.04 9.27
C SER A 159 12.01 19.01 7.87
N LYS A 160 11.63 20.17 7.31
CA LYS A 160 11.11 20.27 5.96
C LYS A 160 12.14 19.83 4.91
N GLN A 161 13.39 20.23 5.08
CA GLN A 161 14.45 19.83 4.15
C GLN A 161 14.70 18.32 4.19
N LEU A 162 14.69 17.70 5.39
CA LEU A 162 14.82 16.25 5.54
C LEU A 162 13.70 15.48 4.81
N ILE A 163 12.45 15.99 4.86
CA ILE A 163 11.32 15.38 4.12
C ILE A 163 11.55 15.50 2.61
N ILE A 164 11.99 16.67 2.13
CA ILE A 164 12.28 16.89 0.71
C ILE A 164 13.38 15.95 0.24
N ASP A 165 14.49 15.86 0.97
CA ASP A 165 15.63 15.00 0.65
C ASP A 165 15.21 13.52 0.59
N GLU A 166 14.32 13.08 1.50
CA GLU A 166 13.78 11.71 1.51
C GLU A 166 12.86 11.44 0.30
N ILE A 167 12.14 12.44 -0.20
CA ILE A 167 11.26 12.30 -1.38
C ILE A 167 12.11 12.25 -2.67
N GLU A 168 13.21 13.00 -2.73
CA GLU A 168 14.08 13.08 -3.92
C GLU A 168 15.06 11.89 -4.02
N ALA A 169 15.27 11.12 -2.93
CA ALA A 169 16.16 9.95 -2.89
C ALA A 169 15.54 8.70 -3.56
#